data_21ee32c5b832b720b5bafd43ac339994
#
_entry.id   21ee32c5b832b720b5bafd43ac339994
#
_cell.length_a   1.000
_cell.length_b   1.000
_cell.length_c   1.000
_cell.angle_alpha   90.00
_cell.angle_beta   90.00
_cell.angle_gamma   90.00
#
_symmetry.space_group_name_H-M   'P 1'
#
loop_
_entity.id
_entity.type
_entity.pdbx_description
1 polymer ?
#
loop_
_entity_poly.entity_id
_entity_poly.type
_entity_poly.pdbx_seq_one_letter_code
_entity_poly.pdbx_strand_id
1 'polypeptide(L)'
;MSITLTHTQPAPAPSPGPAQAPDLEPAGLADLSKAPASTEALDILDVLEAEAILVIREIAAECRRPVLLFSGGKDSVVMLHLARKAFWPAPIPFPVLHVDTGHNFPEVLAYRDKTVEDLGLRLVVARVQDYIDDGRLRERTDGTRNPLQTIPLLDAIEEGGFDGVFGGGRRDEEKARAKERIVSLRDEFGQWDPRNQRPELWNLLNPRHRPGEHVRVFPLSNWTELDVWRYIEREDIALPGLYYAHEREVFRRDGMWLAAGGVNALRTGEEVVTRTVRYRTVGDMSCTGAIESDAATNHDIVLEVAASTLTERGATRADDRLSEAAMEDRKKEGYF
;
A
#
# COMPACT_ATOMS: atom_id res chain seq x y z
N MET A 1 -64.38 -7.93 -57.98
CA MET A 1 -63.14 -7.85 -58.77
C MET A 1 -61.98 -8.07 -57.78
N SER A 2 -61.50 -9.31 -57.72
CA SER A 2 -60.36 -9.67 -56.86
C SER A 2 -59.08 -9.62 -57.69
N ILE A 3 -58.09 -8.86 -57.22
CA ILE A 3 -56.76 -8.78 -57.84
C ILE A 3 -55.86 -9.69 -57.07
N THR A 4 -55.40 -10.77 -57.71
CA THR A 4 -54.42 -11.70 -57.16
C THR A 4 -53.03 -11.22 -57.57
N LEU A 5 -52.23 -10.80 -56.59
CA LEU A 5 -50.81 -10.47 -56.79
C LEU A 5 -49.98 -11.73 -56.61
N THR A 6 -49.37 -12.23 -57.65
CA THR A 6 -48.39 -13.32 -57.66
C THR A 6 -47.02 -12.75 -57.33
N HIS A 7 -46.50 -13.10 -56.17
CA HIS A 7 -45.12 -12.83 -55.73
C HIS A 7 -44.19 -13.90 -56.31
N THR A 8 -43.34 -13.52 -57.26
CA THR A 8 -42.24 -14.37 -57.74
C THR A 8 -41.02 -14.17 -56.85
N GLN A 9 -40.67 -15.19 -56.14
CA GLN A 9 -39.43 -15.19 -55.35
C GLN A 9 -38.23 -15.39 -56.28
N PRO A 10 -37.13 -14.56 -56.13
CA PRO A 10 -35.92 -14.82 -56.92
C PRO A 10 -35.17 -16.04 -56.35
N ALA A 11 -34.55 -16.78 -57.25
CA ALA A 11 -33.74 -17.97 -56.89
C ALA A 11 -32.59 -17.64 -56.03
N PRO A 12 -32.20 -18.54 -55.06
CA PRO A 12 -31.07 -18.34 -54.19
C PRO A 12 -29.76 -18.33 -54.98
N ALA A 13 -28.88 -17.38 -54.63
CA ALA A 13 -27.52 -17.28 -55.15
C ALA A 13 -26.68 -18.52 -54.75
N PRO A 14 -25.75 -18.98 -55.59
CA PRO A 14 -24.93 -20.13 -55.28
C PRO A 14 -24.01 -19.81 -54.08
N SER A 15 -23.93 -20.77 -53.16
CA SER A 15 -23.04 -20.73 -51.99
C SER A 15 -21.58 -20.59 -52.43
N PRO A 16 -20.79 -19.70 -51.82
CA PRO A 16 -19.36 -19.67 -52.08
C PRO A 16 -18.72 -21.00 -51.60
N GLY A 17 -17.92 -21.58 -52.47
CA GLY A 17 -17.15 -22.78 -52.16
C GLY A 17 -16.19 -22.55 -50.96
N PRO A 18 -15.70 -23.62 -50.32
CA PRO A 18 -14.82 -23.48 -49.17
C PRO A 18 -13.57 -22.70 -49.57
N ALA A 19 -13.36 -21.56 -48.87
CA ALA A 19 -12.13 -20.81 -48.99
C ALA A 19 -10.97 -21.71 -48.57
N GLN A 20 -10.00 -21.92 -49.47
CA GLN A 20 -8.74 -22.55 -49.12
C GLN A 20 -8.08 -21.68 -48.02
N ALA A 21 -7.85 -22.28 -46.85
CA ALA A 21 -7.02 -21.69 -45.84
C ALA A 21 -5.62 -21.41 -46.42
N PRO A 22 -5.03 -20.23 -46.19
CA PRO A 22 -3.65 -19.98 -46.60
C PRO A 22 -2.75 -21.01 -45.93
N ASP A 23 -1.88 -21.63 -46.72
CA ASP A 23 -0.76 -22.46 -46.19
C ASP A 23 0.09 -21.57 -45.32
N LEU A 24 -0.18 -21.62 -44.01
CA LEU A 24 0.74 -21.09 -43.00
C LEU A 24 1.92 -22.08 -42.96
N GLU A 25 3.03 -21.71 -43.63
CA GLU A 25 4.29 -22.35 -43.34
C GLU A 25 4.48 -22.31 -41.81
N PRO A 26 4.87 -23.42 -41.18
CA PRO A 26 5.14 -23.41 -39.73
C PRO A 26 6.25 -22.38 -39.53
N ALA A 27 5.93 -21.27 -38.85
CA ALA A 27 6.90 -20.29 -38.43
C ALA A 27 8.02 -21.07 -37.73
N GLY A 28 9.18 -21.12 -38.37
CA GLY A 28 10.33 -21.87 -37.90
C GLY A 28 10.54 -21.50 -36.45
N LEU A 29 10.52 -22.49 -35.55
CA LEU A 29 10.93 -22.33 -34.16
C LEU A 29 12.25 -21.59 -34.20
N ALA A 30 12.25 -20.31 -33.88
CA ALA A 30 13.47 -19.53 -33.78
C ALA A 30 14.42 -20.32 -32.89
N ASP A 31 15.61 -20.58 -33.42
CA ASP A 31 16.63 -21.32 -32.70
C ASP A 31 16.96 -20.54 -31.41
N LEU A 32 16.33 -20.92 -30.31
CA LEU A 32 16.53 -20.31 -29.00
C LEU A 32 17.98 -20.40 -28.50
N SER A 33 18.83 -21.20 -29.17
CA SER A 33 20.27 -21.24 -28.89
C SER A 33 21.00 -19.99 -29.40
N LYS A 34 20.36 -19.19 -30.26
CA LYS A 34 20.90 -17.94 -30.83
C LYS A 34 20.26 -16.68 -30.25
N ALA A 35 19.42 -16.82 -29.22
CA ALA A 35 19.02 -15.64 -28.46
C ALA A 35 20.28 -14.96 -27.95
N PRO A 36 20.49 -13.65 -28.20
CA PRO A 36 21.61 -12.96 -27.60
C PRO A 36 21.47 -13.16 -26.09
N ALA A 37 22.53 -13.74 -25.52
CA ALA A 37 22.64 -13.79 -24.07
C ALA A 37 22.87 -12.35 -23.57
N SER A 38 21.84 -11.54 -23.54
CA SER A 38 21.78 -10.39 -22.66
C SER A 38 21.60 -10.95 -21.25
N THR A 39 22.71 -11.46 -20.72
CA THR A 39 22.85 -11.76 -19.30
C THR A 39 23.02 -10.45 -18.52
N GLU A 40 22.14 -9.51 -18.65
CA GLU A 40 21.85 -8.63 -17.56
C GLU A 40 21.11 -9.52 -16.55
N ALA A 41 21.85 -9.98 -15.56
CA ALA A 41 21.25 -10.67 -14.43
C ALA A 41 20.21 -9.70 -13.86
N LEU A 42 18.94 -10.13 -13.84
CA LEU A 42 17.88 -9.34 -13.23
C LEU A 42 18.31 -8.99 -11.81
N ASP A 43 18.33 -7.70 -11.49
CA ASP A 43 18.53 -7.26 -10.12
C ASP A 43 17.36 -7.75 -9.26
N ILE A 44 17.61 -7.97 -7.96
CA ILE A 44 16.58 -8.36 -7.01
C ILE A 44 15.43 -7.35 -7.01
N LEU A 45 15.69 -6.07 -7.20
CA LEU A 45 14.67 -5.04 -7.29
C LEU A 45 13.77 -5.18 -8.52
N ASP A 46 14.29 -5.67 -9.65
CA ASP A 46 13.48 -5.93 -10.85
C ASP A 46 12.51 -7.09 -10.62
N VAL A 47 12.95 -8.12 -9.90
CA VAL A 47 12.10 -9.26 -9.53
C VAL A 47 11.01 -8.81 -8.56
N LEU A 48 11.36 -8.04 -7.54
CA LEU A 48 10.42 -7.52 -6.55
C LEU A 48 9.42 -6.54 -7.18
N GLU A 49 9.85 -5.67 -8.10
CA GLU A 49 8.98 -4.78 -8.85
C GLU A 49 8.00 -5.57 -9.72
N ALA A 50 8.49 -6.54 -10.48
CA ALA A 50 7.65 -7.36 -11.35
C ALA A 50 6.60 -8.15 -10.55
N GLU A 51 6.98 -8.72 -9.40
CA GLU A 51 6.05 -9.41 -8.48
C GLU A 51 4.98 -8.43 -7.96
N ALA A 52 5.37 -7.26 -7.47
CA ALA A 52 4.45 -6.27 -6.94
C ALA A 52 3.47 -5.75 -8.00
N ILE A 53 3.95 -5.49 -9.23
CA ILE A 53 3.13 -5.08 -10.37
C ILE A 53 2.13 -6.19 -10.74
N LEU A 54 2.57 -7.46 -10.75
CA LEU A 54 1.69 -8.61 -10.99
C LEU A 54 0.58 -8.66 -9.95
N VAL A 55 0.92 -8.58 -8.66
CA VAL A 55 -0.06 -8.58 -7.57
C VAL A 55 -1.08 -7.45 -7.74
N ILE A 56 -0.64 -6.23 -8.04
CA ILE A 56 -1.53 -5.08 -8.22
C ILE A 56 -2.49 -5.30 -9.40
N ARG A 57 -1.99 -5.81 -10.52
CA ARG A 57 -2.81 -6.09 -11.72
C ARG A 57 -3.83 -7.20 -11.50
N GLU A 58 -3.42 -8.32 -10.89
CA GLU A 58 -4.28 -9.45 -10.58
C GLU A 58 -5.45 -9.03 -9.68
N ILE A 59 -5.15 -8.32 -8.60
CA ILE A 59 -6.18 -7.87 -7.67
C ILE A 59 -7.11 -6.83 -8.30
N ALA A 60 -6.58 -5.92 -9.11
CA ALA A 60 -7.41 -4.94 -9.82
C ALA A 60 -8.33 -5.58 -10.87
N ALA A 61 -7.94 -6.75 -11.41
CA ALA A 61 -8.77 -7.51 -12.35
C ALA A 61 -9.84 -8.36 -11.65
N GLU A 62 -9.53 -8.93 -10.48
CA GLU A 62 -10.41 -9.86 -9.76
C GLU A 62 -11.38 -9.15 -8.81
N CYS A 63 -10.96 -8.04 -8.18
CA CYS A 63 -11.80 -7.27 -7.26
C CYS A 63 -12.65 -6.25 -8.03
N ARG A 64 -13.88 -6.07 -7.58
CA ARG A 64 -14.81 -5.12 -8.21
C ARG A 64 -14.50 -3.67 -7.89
N ARG A 65 -14.07 -3.41 -6.66
CA ARG A 65 -13.82 -2.07 -6.13
C ARG A 65 -12.54 -2.04 -5.28
N PRO A 66 -11.38 -2.17 -5.89
CA PRO A 66 -10.12 -2.05 -5.16
C PRO A 66 -9.89 -0.62 -4.66
N VAL A 67 -9.10 -0.48 -3.60
CA VAL A 67 -8.64 0.79 -3.03
C VAL A 67 -7.21 0.64 -2.51
N LEU A 68 -6.41 1.71 -2.60
CA LEU A 68 -5.05 1.74 -2.09
C LEU A 68 -4.98 2.61 -0.83
N LEU A 69 -4.52 2.03 0.28
CA LEU A 69 -4.29 2.78 1.51
C LEU A 69 -3.07 3.68 1.35
N PHE A 70 -3.28 4.99 1.44
CA PHE A 70 -2.24 5.99 1.22
C PHE A 70 -2.04 6.84 2.47
N SER A 71 -1.09 6.43 3.30
CA SER A 71 -0.73 7.14 4.54
C SER A 71 0.26 8.29 4.32
N GLY A 72 0.86 8.41 3.13
CA GLY A 72 2.00 9.30 2.87
C GLY A 72 3.33 8.76 3.43
N GLY A 73 3.32 7.58 4.04
CA GLY A 73 4.53 6.86 4.45
C GLY A 73 5.25 6.24 3.24
N LYS A 74 6.59 6.04 3.35
CA LYS A 74 7.44 5.56 2.25
C LYS A 74 6.90 4.31 1.53
N ASP A 75 6.39 3.33 2.31
CA ASP A 75 5.88 2.08 1.74
C ASP A 75 4.61 2.33 0.91
N SER A 76 3.69 3.18 1.39
CA SER A 76 2.49 3.56 0.63
C SER A 76 2.82 4.41 -0.59
N VAL A 77 3.89 5.22 -0.54
CA VAL A 77 4.38 6.00 -1.69
C VAL A 77 4.99 5.09 -2.76
N VAL A 78 5.83 4.12 -2.35
CA VAL A 78 6.37 3.10 -3.28
C VAL A 78 5.25 2.28 -3.89
N MET A 79 4.27 1.87 -3.10
CA MET A 79 3.11 1.12 -3.60
C MET A 79 2.29 1.94 -4.62
N LEU A 80 2.10 3.24 -4.39
CA LEU A 80 1.45 4.13 -5.35
C LEU A 80 2.27 4.29 -6.65
N HIS A 81 3.60 4.40 -6.53
CA HIS A 81 4.50 4.43 -7.70
C HIS A 81 4.40 3.14 -8.52
N LEU A 82 4.41 1.98 -7.86
CA LEU A 82 4.21 0.68 -8.51
C LEU A 82 2.85 0.55 -9.17
N ALA A 83 1.78 1.05 -8.54
CA ALA A 83 0.45 1.08 -9.14
C ALA A 83 0.43 1.95 -10.40
N ARG A 84 1.10 3.12 -10.40
CA ARG A 84 1.27 3.94 -11.61
C ARG A 84 1.98 3.18 -12.73
N LYS A 85 3.08 2.46 -12.41
CA LYS A 85 3.78 1.61 -13.40
C LYS A 85 2.91 0.46 -13.89
N ALA A 86 2.12 -0.15 -13.00
CA ALA A 86 1.24 -1.28 -13.33
C ALA A 86 0.21 -0.94 -14.40
N PHE A 87 -0.29 0.30 -14.44
CA PHE A 87 -1.36 0.71 -15.37
C PHE A 87 -0.87 1.65 -16.48
N TRP A 88 0.41 2.03 -16.49
CA TRP A 88 0.93 2.90 -17.55
C TRP A 88 0.64 2.34 -18.95
N PRO A 89 0.17 3.19 -19.94
CA PRO A 89 -0.02 4.65 -19.85
C PRO A 89 -1.40 5.10 -19.33
N ALA A 90 -2.28 4.18 -18.93
CA ALA A 90 -3.58 4.50 -18.37
C ALA A 90 -3.45 5.02 -16.93
N PRO A 91 -4.43 5.81 -16.42
CA PRO A 91 -4.48 6.20 -15.02
C PRO A 91 -4.75 4.98 -14.12
N ILE A 92 -4.41 5.12 -12.83
CA ILE A 92 -4.74 4.12 -11.80
C ILE A 92 -6.27 4.00 -11.72
N PRO A 93 -6.84 2.78 -11.86
CA PRO A 93 -8.29 2.60 -12.00
C PRO A 93 -9.08 2.64 -10.68
N PHE A 94 -8.42 2.81 -9.54
CA PHE A 94 -9.02 2.79 -8.21
C PHE A 94 -8.62 4.02 -7.38
N PRO A 95 -9.42 4.37 -6.34
CA PRO A 95 -9.10 5.49 -5.47
C PRO A 95 -7.97 5.17 -4.49
N VAL A 96 -7.45 6.21 -3.86
CA VAL A 96 -6.63 6.11 -2.67
C VAL A 96 -7.45 6.47 -1.43
N LEU A 97 -7.21 5.79 -0.30
CA LEU A 97 -7.88 6.02 0.97
C LEU A 97 -6.85 6.40 2.03
N HIS A 98 -7.08 7.52 2.69
CA HIS A 98 -6.29 8.01 3.80
C HIS A 98 -7.12 8.05 5.08
N VAL A 99 -6.57 7.52 6.17
CA VAL A 99 -7.16 7.70 7.50
C VAL A 99 -6.46 8.86 8.19
N ASP A 100 -7.22 9.93 8.41
CA ASP A 100 -6.74 11.13 9.07
C ASP A 100 -7.03 11.04 10.57
N THR A 101 -5.96 10.92 11.37
CA THR A 101 -6.08 10.87 12.83
C THR A 101 -6.33 12.24 13.45
N GLY A 102 -6.12 13.32 12.71
CA GLY A 102 -6.00 14.69 13.23
C GLY A 102 -4.65 14.94 13.91
N HIS A 103 -3.82 13.91 14.04
CA HIS A 103 -2.46 13.96 14.63
C HIS A 103 -1.37 13.65 13.58
N ASN A 104 -1.71 13.67 12.31
CA ASN A 104 -0.73 13.50 11.23
C ASN A 104 0.22 14.70 11.15
N PHE A 105 1.45 14.46 10.73
CA PHE A 105 2.40 15.53 10.45
C PHE A 105 1.88 16.42 9.31
N PRO A 106 1.88 17.76 9.45
CA PRO A 106 1.44 18.67 8.39
C PRO A 106 2.16 18.45 7.07
N GLU A 107 3.44 18.11 7.11
CA GLU A 107 4.28 17.83 5.94
C GLU A 107 3.77 16.60 5.16
N VAL A 108 3.22 15.61 5.87
CA VAL A 108 2.65 14.40 5.27
C VAL A 108 1.32 14.70 4.60
N LEU A 109 0.47 15.51 5.24
CA LEU A 109 -0.81 15.92 4.66
C LEU A 109 -0.59 16.77 3.40
N ALA A 110 0.35 17.72 3.45
CA ALA A 110 0.71 18.53 2.28
C ALA A 110 1.27 17.68 1.13
N TYR A 111 2.12 16.70 1.44
CA TYR A 111 2.64 15.76 0.46
C TYR A 111 1.53 14.90 -0.15
N ARG A 112 0.62 14.36 0.68
CA ARG A 112 -0.55 13.59 0.23
C ARG A 112 -1.38 14.39 -0.77
N ASP A 113 -1.78 15.61 -0.38
CA ASP A 113 -2.68 16.44 -1.17
C ASP A 113 -2.03 16.80 -2.51
N LYS A 114 -0.75 17.20 -2.49
CA LYS A 114 0.02 17.46 -3.70
C LYS A 114 0.12 16.22 -4.60
N THR A 115 0.41 15.05 -4.05
CA THR A 115 0.55 13.81 -4.82
C THR A 115 -0.78 13.42 -5.47
N VAL A 116 -1.89 13.56 -4.74
CA VAL A 116 -3.23 13.29 -5.25
C VAL A 116 -3.59 14.22 -6.40
N GLU A 117 -3.28 15.51 -6.27
CA GLU A 117 -3.50 16.52 -7.31
C GLU A 117 -2.65 16.24 -8.55
N ASP A 118 -1.33 16.07 -8.37
CA ASP A 118 -0.37 15.85 -9.46
C ASP A 118 -0.70 14.60 -10.31
N LEU A 119 -1.24 13.56 -9.68
CA LEU A 119 -1.61 12.31 -10.33
C LEU A 119 -3.09 12.22 -10.71
N GLY A 120 -3.90 13.23 -10.41
CA GLY A 120 -5.34 13.23 -10.70
C GLY A 120 -6.10 12.10 -10.03
N LEU A 121 -5.72 11.73 -8.80
CA LEU A 121 -6.30 10.59 -8.08
C LEU A 121 -7.59 10.97 -7.37
N ARG A 122 -8.50 10.01 -7.21
CA ARG A 122 -9.65 10.15 -6.33
C ARG A 122 -9.22 9.81 -4.89
N LEU A 123 -9.25 10.79 -4.00
CA LEU A 123 -8.93 10.63 -2.58
C LEU A 123 -10.21 10.42 -1.76
N VAL A 124 -10.21 9.38 -0.92
CA VAL A 124 -11.18 9.17 0.15
C VAL A 124 -10.48 9.44 1.47
N VAL A 125 -11.07 10.24 2.35
CA VAL A 125 -10.50 10.56 3.66
C VAL A 125 -11.48 10.14 4.74
N ALA A 126 -11.05 9.22 5.61
CA ALA A 126 -11.75 8.83 6.82
C ALA A 126 -11.13 9.56 8.01
N ARG A 127 -11.90 10.43 8.68
CA ARG A 127 -11.39 11.28 9.76
C ARG A 127 -11.78 10.73 11.13
N VAL A 128 -10.79 10.44 11.96
CA VAL A 128 -11.01 10.03 13.37
C VAL A 128 -11.77 11.11 14.15
N GLN A 129 -11.55 12.39 13.84
CA GLN A 129 -12.23 13.50 14.52
C GLN A 129 -13.74 13.45 14.34
N ASP A 130 -14.23 13.15 13.15
CA ASP A 130 -15.67 13.06 12.87
C ASP A 130 -16.34 12.03 13.78
N TYR A 131 -15.66 10.90 14.02
CA TYR A 131 -16.15 9.83 14.91
C TYR A 131 -16.11 10.20 16.41
N ILE A 132 -15.17 11.05 16.79
CA ILE A 132 -15.09 11.60 18.15
C ILE A 132 -16.22 12.61 18.36
N ASP A 133 -16.45 13.50 17.40
CA ASP A 133 -17.49 14.53 17.45
C ASP A 133 -18.89 13.89 17.47
N ASP A 134 -19.10 12.79 16.75
CA ASP A 134 -20.34 12.00 16.76
C ASP A 134 -20.49 11.10 18.01
N GLY A 135 -19.49 11.06 18.89
CA GLY A 135 -19.50 10.24 20.11
C GLY A 135 -19.33 8.73 19.88
N ARG A 136 -18.99 8.31 18.66
CA ARG A 136 -18.71 6.91 18.29
C ARG A 136 -17.35 6.44 18.78
N LEU A 137 -16.39 7.36 18.89
CA LEU A 137 -15.07 7.14 19.48
C LEU A 137 -14.85 8.10 20.66
N ARG A 138 -13.96 7.71 21.56
CA ARG A 138 -13.53 8.56 22.68
C ARG A 138 -12.03 8.76 22.61
N GLU A 139 -11.60 10.00 22.91
CA GLU A 139 -10.19 10.30 23.12
C GLU A 139 -9.59 9.36 24.17
N ARG A 140 -8.40 8.89 23.91
CA ARG A 140 -7.64 8.08 24.84
C ARG A 140 -6.98 8.98 25.90
N THR A 141 -6.83 8.45 27.10
CA THR A 141 -6.19 9.17 28.22
C THR A 141 -4.71 9.47 27.97
N ASP A 142 -4.06 8.68 27.10
CA ASP A 142 -2.67 8.87 26.67
C ASP A 142 -2.52 9.86 25.49
N GLY A 143 -3.65 10.35 24.94
CA GLY A 143 -3.68 11.28 23.82
C GLY A 143 -3.34 10.65 22.47
N THR A 144 -3.10 9.33 22.39
CA THR A 144 -2.81 8.69 21.10
C THR A 144 -4.07 8.38 20.32
N ARG A 145 -4.09 8.66 19.02
CA ARG A 145 -5.20 8.35 18.10
C ARG A 145 -4.89 7.21 17.14
N ASN A 146 -3.64 6.71 17.15
CA ASN A 146 -3.24 5.62 16.27
C ASN A 146 -4.15 4.37 16.39
N PRO A 147 -4.54 3.89 17.60
CA PRO A 147 -5.48 2.79 17.73
C PRO A 147 -6.91 3.12 17.30
N LEU A 148 -7.28 4.39 17.24
CA LEU A 148 -8.64 4.83 16.87
C LEU A 148 -8.91 4.78 15.37
N GLN A 149 -7.91 4.49 14.53
CA GLN A 149 -8.03 4.45 13.07
C GLN A 149 -8.86 3.27 12.56
N THR A 150 -9.00 2.20 13.36
CA THR A 150 -9.64 0.95 12.92
C THR A 150 -11.09 1.16 12.47
N ILE A 151 -11.92 1.79 13.31
CA ILE A 151 -13.34 1.98 13.01
C ILE A 151 -13.55 2.87 11.78
N PRO A 152 -12.94 4.08 11.68
CA PRO A 152 -13.05 4.90 10.48
C PRO A 152 -12.58 4.20 9.20
N LEU A 153 -11.54 3.37 9.30
CA LEU A 153 -11.04 2.60 8.17
C LEU A 153 -12.03 1.54 7.72
N LEU A 154 -12.60 0.76 8.64
CA LEU A 154 -13.56 -0.30 8.32
C LEU A 154 -14.86 0.28 7.75
N ASP A 155 -15.37 1.35 8.36
CA ASP A 155 -16.55 2.05 7.84
C ASP A 155 -16.31 2.60 6.42
N ALA A 156 -15.14 3.21 6.17
CA ALA A 156 -14.81 3.70 4.83
C ALA A 156 -14.69 2.57 3.80
N ILE A 157 -14.24 1.38 4.20
CA ILE A 157 -14.20 0.19 3.34
C ILE A 157 -15.63 -0.28 3.03
N GLU A 158 -16.49 -0.36 4.04
CA GLU A 158 -17.88 -0.79 3.90
C GLU A 158 -18.68 0.21 3.07
N GLU A 159 -18.67 1.50 3.41
CA GLU A 159 -19.36 2.57 2.67
C GLU A 159 -18.87 2.69 1.23
N GLY A 160 -17.56 2.55 1.03
CA GLY A 160 -16.94 2.49 -0.28
C GLY A 160 -17.30 1.23 -1.05
N GLY A 161 -17.75 0.16 -0.40
CA GLY A 161 -17.94 -1.17 -0.96
C GLY A 161 -16.62 -1.73 -1.49
N PHE A 162 -15.49 -1.41 -0.84
CA PHE A 162 -14.17 -1.85 -1.27
C PHE A 162 -13.94 -3.30 -0.88
N ASP A 163 -13.65 -4.13 -1.87
CA ASP A 163 -13.47 -5.57 -1.72
C ASP A 163 -12.00 -6.02 -1.85
N GLY A 164 -11.13 -5.17 -2.39
CA GLY A 164 -9.68 -5.36 -2.45
C GLY A 164 -8.95 -4.14 -1.89
N VAL A 165 -8.21 -4.28 -0.79
CA VAL A 165 -7.59 -3.16 -0.06
C VAL A 165 -6.07 -3.33 -0.04
N PHE A 166 -5.36 -2.57 -0.88
CA PHE A 166 -3.91 -2.59 -0.92
C PHE A 166 -3.30 -1.89 0.29
N GLY A 167 -2.34 -2.53 0.94
CA GLY A 167 -1.61 -2.02 2.09
C GLY A 167 -0.10 -2.18 1.95
N GLY A 168 0.67 -1.25 2.50
CA GLY A 168 2.14 -1.24 2.43
C GLY A 168 2.84 -2.18 3.41
N GLY A 169 2.14 -3.15 4.00
CA GLY A 169 2.72 -4.06 4.98
C GLY A 169 3.80 -4.98 4.40
N ARG A 170 4.90 -5.16 5.13
CA ARG A 170 6.04 -6.02 4.77
C ARG A 170 6.27 -7.07 5.84
N ARG A 171 6.68 -8.29 5.45
CA ARG A 171 7.02 -9.38 6.39
C ARG A 171 8.25 -9.04 7.23
N ASP A 172 9.15 -8.24 6.70
CA ASP A 172 10.36 -7.75 7.37
C ASP A 172 10.07 -6.81 8.55
N GLU A 173 8.95 -6.10 8.48
CA GLU A 173 8.58 -5.06 9.44
C GLU A 173 8.31 -5.64 10.83
N GLU A 174 7.67 -6.81 10.91
CA GLU A 174 7.28 -7.44 12.17
C GLU A 174 7.00 -8.95 12.02
N LYS A 175 7.31 -9.72 13.08
CA LYS A 175 7.06 -11.18 13.15
C LYS A 175 5.61 -11.58 12.92
N ALA A 176 4.65 -10.79 13.41
CA ALA A 176 3.23 -11.07 13.20
C ALA A 176 2.83 -10.99 11.73
N ARG A 177 3.43 -10.07 10.96
CA ARG A 177 3.20 -9.93 9.52
C ARG A 177 3.80 -11.06 8.69
N ALA A 178 4.87 -11.70 9.19
CA ALA A 178 5.47 -12.86 8.52
C ALA A 178 4.49 -14.04 8.36
N LYS A 179 3.43 -14.10 9.17
CA LYS A 179 2.38 -15.12 9.09
C LYS A 179 1.30 -14.80 8.05
N GLU A 180 1.17 -13.56 7.61
CA GLU A 180 0.18 -13.18 6.60
C GLU A 180 0.63 -13.57 5.20
N ARG A 181 -0.37 -13.84 4.36
CA ARG A 181 -0.18 -14.04 2.93
C ARG A 181 -0.15 -12.70 2.21
N ILE A 182 0.23 -12.71 0.94
CA ILE A 182 0.13 -11.52 0.07
C ILE A 182 -1.33 -11.08 -0.01
N VAL A 183 -2.25 -12.04 -0.20
CA VAL A 183 -3.70 -11.81 -0.15
C VAL A 183 -4.23 -12.34 1.19
N SER A 184 -4.59 -11.47 2.09
CA SER A 184 -5.06 -11.77 3.44
C SER A 184 -6.58 -11.59 3.54
N LEU A 185 -7.32 -12.69 3.77
CA LEU A 185 -8.77 -12.64 3.86
C LEU A 185 -9.22 -11.98 5.17
N ARG A 186 -10.22 -11.12 5.06
CA ARG A 186 -10.92 -10.48 6.18
C ARG A 186 -12.38 -10.91 6.15
N ASP A 187 -12.89 -11.29 7.31
CA ASP A 187 -14.31 -11.63 7.50
C ASP A 187 -15.21 -10.38 7.40
N GLU A 188 -16.50 -10.57 7.58
CA GLU A 188 -17.51 -9.51 7.56
C GLU A 188 -17.31 -8.43 8.63
N PHE A 189 -16.49 -8.69 9.66
CA PHE A 189 -16.12 -7.72 10.70
C PHE A 189 -14.75 -7.07 10.43
N GLY A 190 -14.14 -7.36 9.28
CA GLY A 190 -12.81 -6.88 8.92
C GLY A 190 -11.65 -7.58 9.63
N GLN A 191 -11.94 -8.66 10.39
CA GLN A 191 -10.93 -9.39 11.14
C GLN A 191 -10.18 -10.39 10.25
N TRP A 192 -8.90 -10.61 10.57
CA TRP A 192 -8.12 -11.61 9.86
C TRP A 192 -8.63 -13.03 10.12
N ASP A 193 -8.99 -13.75 9.06
CA ASP A 193 -9.45 -15.13 9.13
C ASP A 193 -8.38 -16.13 8.64
N PRO A 194 -7.49 -16.57 9.54
CA PRO A 194 -6.44 -17.51 9.16
C PRO A 194 -6.96 -18.90 8.80
N ARG A 195 -8.20 -19.28 9.17
CA ARG A 195 -8.78 -20.60 8.91
C ARG A 195 -9.24 -20.72 7.47
N ASN A 196 -9.76 -19.64 6.91
CA ASN A 196 -10.21 -19.57 5.51
C ASN A 196 -9.13 -18.98 4.59
N GLN A 197 -7.96 -18.63 5.15
CA GLN A 197 -6.82 -18.18 4.37
C GLN A 197 -6.37 -19.26 3.38
N ARG A 198 -6.27 -18.87 2.10
CA ARG A 198 -5.88 -19.80 1.04
C ARG A 198 -4.38 -19.83 0.86
N PRO A 199 -3.80 -21.00 0.52
CA PRO A 199 -2.38 -21.09 0.19
C PRO A 199 -2.11 -20.39 -1.15
N GLU A 200 -0.95 -19.71 -1.23
CA GLU A 200 -0.43 -19.05 -2.44
C GLU A 200 0.64 -19.95 -3.09
N LEU A 201 0.22 -21.17 -3.48
CA LEU A 201 1.10 -22.13 -4.13
C LEU A 201 1.47 -21.63 -5.54
N TRP A 202 2.74 -21.77 -5.91
CA TRP A 202 3.28 -21.34 -7.22
C TRP A 202 3.01 -19.86 -7.54
N ASN A 203 2.96 -19.00 -6.52
CA ASN A 203 2.63 -17.58 -6.63
C ASN A 203 1.25 -17.31 -7.23
N LEU A 204 0.34 -18.26 -7.16
CA LEU A 204 -1.05 -18.05 -7.56
C LEU A 204 -1.81 -17.34 -6.45
N LEU A 205 -2.27 -16.13 -6.75
CA LEU A 205 -3.10 -15.34 -5.85
C LEU A 205 -4.54 -15.82 -5.90
N ASN A 206 -5.24 -15.78 -4.77
CA ASN A 206 -6.65 -16.15 -4.70
C ASN A 206 -7.44 -15.14 -3.85
N PRO A 207 -7.90 -14.02 -4.45
CA PRO A 207 -8.64 -12.98 -3.75
C PRO A 207 -10.14 -13.31 -3.62
N ARG A 208 -10.59 -14.51 -3.95
CA ARG A 208 -12.00 -14.86 -3.87
C ARG A 208 -12.52 -14.73 -2.44
N HIS A 209 -13.55 -13.92 -2.27
CA HIS A 209 -14.23 -13.62 -1.02
C HIS A 209 -15.75 -13.71 -1.19
N ARG A 210 -16.51 -13.69 -0.10
CA ARG A 210 -17.96 -13.64 -0.07
C ARG A 210 -18.46 -12.20 0.05
N PRO A 211 -19.75 -11.93 -0.24
CA PRO A 211 -20.35 -10.63 0.08
C PRO A 211 -20.17 -10.29 1.57
N GLY A 212 -19.70 -9.08 1.88
CA GLY A 212 -19.37 -8.63 3.23
C GLY A 212 -17.93 -8.90 3.67
N GLU A 213 -17.25 -9.86 3.06
CA GLU A 213 -15.81 -10.08 3.25
C GLU A 213 -15.00 -9.18 2.30
N HIS A 214 -13.73 -8.95 2.63
CA HIS A 214 -12.78 -8.29 1.73
C HIS A 214 -11.37 -8.88 1.87
N VAL A 215 -10.49 -8.55 0.96
CA VAL A 215 -9.09 -8.96 1.05
C VAL A 215 -8.18 -7.77 1.30
N ARG A 216 -7.24 -7.93 2.23
CA ARG A 216 -6.08 -7.05 2.36
C ARG A 216 -4.97 -7.59 1.51
N VAL A 217 -4.34 -6.73 0.72
CA VAL A 217 -3.33 -7.14 -0.25
C VAL A 217 -2.03 -6.40 0.01
N PHE A 218 -0.93 -7.13 0.08
CA PHE A 218 0.38 -6.62 0.44
C PHE A 218 1.40 -6.81 -0.68
N PRO A 219 1.40 -5.97 -1.72
CA PRO A 219 2.32 -6.10 -2.85
C PRO A 219 3.79 -6.03 -2.45
N LEU A 220 4.10 -5.33 -1.35
CA LEU A 220 5.45 -5.21 -0.80
C LEU A 220 5.81 -6.29 0.22
N SER A 221 5.01 -7.36 0.34
CA SER A 221 5.16 -8.36 1.41
C SER A 221 6.57 -8.95 1.51
N ASN A 222 7.24 -9.18 0.38
CA ASN A 222 8.56 -9.79 0.30
C ASN A 222 9.72 -8.78 0.32
N TRP A 223 9.44 -7.48 0.37
CA TRP A 223 10.44 -6.43 0.39
C TRP A 223 11.00 -6.22 1.80
N THR A 224 12.30 -5.98 1.91
CA THR A 224 12.93 -5.47 3.14
C THR A 224 12.87 -3.95 3.18
N GLU A 225 13.16 -3.35 4.36
CA GLU A 225 13.31 -1.89 4.45
C GLU A 225 14.42 -1.39 3.51
N LEU A 226 15.50 -2.13 3.40
CA LEU A 226 16.61 -1.80 2.51
C LEU A 226 16.20 -1.83 1.03
N ASP A 227 15.39 -2.82 0.62
CA ASP A 227 14.90 -2.89 -0.76
C ASP A 227 14.00 -1.69 -1.08
N VAL A 228 13.13 -1.28 -0.15
CA VAL A 228 12.28 -0.09 -0.30
C VAL A 228 13.15 1.15 -0.52
N TRP A 229 14.18 1.37 0.30
CA TRP A 229 15.06 2.53 0.17
C TRP A 229 15.91 2.51 -1.09
N ARG A 230 16.46 1.37 -1.47
CA ARG A 230 17.18 1.20 -2.76
C ARG A 230 16.27 1.45 -3.95
N TYR A 231 15.01 1.03 -3.87
CA TYR A 231 14.04 1.29 -4.92
C TYR A 231 13.68 2.77 -5.02
N ILE A 232 13.50 3.45 -3.87
CA ILE A 232 13.28 4.90 -3.81
C ILE A 232 14.45 5.65 -4.44
N GLU A 233 15.70 5.24 -4.14
CA GLU A 233 16.91 5.81 -4.74
C GLU A 233 16.96 5.56 -6.24
N ARG A 234 16.71 4.34 -6.69
CA ARG A 234 16.77 3.94 -8.11
C ARG A 234 15.74 4.67 -8.97
N GLU A 235 14.52 4.80 -8.48
CA GLU A 235 13.40 5.39 -9.21
C GLU A 235 13.24 6.90 -8.97
N ASP A 236 14.14 7.49 -8.17
CA ASP A 236 14.09 8.91 -7.75
C ASP A 236 12.72 9.32 -7.20
N ILE A 237 12.16 8.49 -6.30
CA ILE A 237 10.84 8.71 -5.73
C ILE A 237 10.91 9.81 -4.67
N ALA A 238 10.18 10.90 -4.90
CA ALA A 238 10.05 11.96 -3.92
C ALA A 238 9.28 11.49 -2.68
N LEU A 239 9.75 11.85 -1.49
CA LEU A 239 9.13 11.55 -0.20
C LEU A 239 8.88 12.83 0.61
N PRO A 240 8.01 12.78 1.66
CA PRO A 240 7.93 13.86 2.63
C PRO A 240 9.30 14.17 3.25
N GLY A 241 9.61 15.46 3.44
CA GLY A 241 10.91 15.92 3.96
C GLY A 241 11.30 15.33 5.32
N LEU A 242 10.32 14.81 6.07
CA LEU A 242 10.52 14.14 7.38
C LEU A 242 11.44 12.92 7.32
N TYR A 243 11.56 12.27 6.18
CA TYR A 243 12.43 11.11 6.00
C TYR A 243 13.92 11.47 5.95
N TYR A 244 14.24 12.73 5.66
CA TYR A 244 15.61 13.25 5.55
C TYR A 244 15.99 14.04 6.79
N ALA A 245 17.28 14.14 7.05
CA ALA A 245 17.81 14.90 8.18
C ALA A 245 17.38 16.38 8.10
N HIS A 246 16.79 16.88 9.17
CA HIS A 246 16.36 18.26 9.32
C HIS A 246 16.43 18.69 10.78
N GLU A 247 16.57 19.99 11.02
CA GLU A 247 16.47 20.53 12.37
C GLU A 247 15.01 20.55 12.82
N ARG A 248 14.76 20.01 14.02
CA ARG A 248 13.42 19.98 14.62
C ARG A 248 13.51 20.17 16.13
N GLU A 249 12.53 20.89 16.67
CA GLU A 249 12.29 20.92 18.11
C GLU A 249 11.70 19.59 18.55
N VAL A 250 12.39 18.92 19.45
CA VAL A 250 12.01 17.60 19.96
C VAL A 250 12.18 17.56 21.48
N PHE A 251 11.50 16.64 22.11
CA PHE A 251 11.67 16.33 23.53
C PHE A 251 11.77 14.82 23.72
N ARG A 252 12.34 14.38 24.83
CA ARG A 252 12.54 12.95 25.08
C ARG A 252 11.45 12.39 25.98
N ARG A 253 10.72 11.37 25.48
CA ARG A 253 9.71 10.60 26.22
C ARG A 253 9.92 9.11 25.98
N ASP A 254 9.96 8.31 27.03
CA ASP A 254 10.12 6.85 26.98
C ASP A 254 11.30 6.38 26.10
N GLY A 255 12.39 7.17 26.13
CA GLY A 255 13.60 6.89 25.37
C GLY A 255 13.59 7.29 23.90
N MET A 256 12.53 7.93 23.41
CA MET A 256 12.37 8.40 22.02
C MET A 256 12.35 9.91 21.92
N TRP A 257 12.78 10.43 20.77
CA TRP A 257 12.60 11.83 20.41
C TRP A 257 11.23 12.03 19.75
N LEU A 258 10.35 12.78 20.41
CA LEU A 258 9.04 13.15 19.86
C LEU A 258 9.07 14.61 19.41
N ALA A 259 8.34 14.95 18.34
CA ALA A 259 8.20 16.33 17.90
C ALA A 259 7.54 17.18 18.99
N ALA A 260 8.13 18.33 19.29
CA ALA A 260 7.55 19.30 20.22
C ALA A 260 6.41 20.07 19.59
N GLY A 261 5.44 20.47 20.41
CA GLY A 261 4.28 21.24 19.97
C GLY A 261 3.16 20.40 19.36
N GLY A 262 2.15 21.09 18.80
CA GLY A 262 0.98 20.43 18.24
C GLY A 262 0.22 19.61 19.28
N VAL A 263 0.07 18.32 19.02
CA VAL A 263 -0.66 17.37 19.87
C VAL A 263 0.14 16.86 21.06
N ASN A 264 1.45 17.14 21.11
CA ASN A 264 2.36 16.65 22.15
C ASN A 264 2.51 17.68 23.29
N ALA A 265 1.61 17.66 24.26
CA ALA A 265 1.79 18.45 25.48
C ALA A 265 2.96 17.90 26.29
N LEU A 266 3.84 18.81 26.74
CA LEU A 266 4.99 18.48 27.58
C LEU A 266 4.54 18.06 29.00
N ARG A 267 5.20 17.05 29.55
CA ARG A 267 5.06 16.62 30.95
C ARG A 267 6.09 17.34 31.84
N THR A 268 5.84 17.37 33.12
CA THR A 268 6.79 17.95 34.09
C THR A 268 8.16 17.25 33.98
N GLY A 269 9.21 18.04 33.75
CA GLY A 269 10.58 17.54 33.59
C GLY A 269 11.00 17.20 32.15
N GLU A 270 10.10 17.34 31.17
CA GLU A 270 10.48 17.24 29.76
C GLU A 270 10.95 18.60 29.25
N GLU A 271 12.08 18.61 28.56
CA GLU A 271 12.69 19.82 27.98
C GLU A 271 12.71 19.73 26.45
N VAL A 272 12.33 20.83 25.80
CA VAL A 272 12.43 20.95 24.34
C VAL A 272 13.85 21.32 23.96
N VAL A 273 14.39 20.59 23.00
CA VAL A 273 15.71 20.84 22.42
C VAL A 273 15.63 20.77 20.91
N THR A 274 16.46 21.57 20.23
CA THR A 274 16.62 21.47 18.76
C THR A 274 17.65 20.39 18.45
N ARG A 275 17.31 19.47 17.57
CA ARG A 275 18.18 18.38 17.10
C ARG A 275 18.07 18.21 15.60
N THR A 276 19.16 17.72 14.99
CA THR A 276 19.12 17.20 13.63
C THR A 276 18.59 15.76 13.69
N VAL A 277 17.41 15.56 13.15
CA VAL A 277 16.67 14.29 13.22
C VAL A 277 16.04 13.94 11.89
N ARG A 278 15.71 12.67 11.71
CA ARG A 278 14.83 12.17 10.67
C ARG A 278 13.85 11.13 11.21
N TYR A 279 12.83 10.81 10.46
CA TYR A 279 11.88 9.77 10.80
C TYR A 279 12.11 8.53 9.90
N ARG A 280 12.22 7.33 10.48
CA ARG A 280 12.28 6.06 9.70
C ARG A 280 10.89 5.61 9.27
N THR A 281 9.90 5.87 10.14
CA THR A 281 8.47 5.65 9.86
C THR A 281 7.72 6.95 10.08
N VAL A 282 6.63 7.14 9.37
CA VAL A 282 5.77 8.31 9.54
C VAL A 282 4.35 7.83 9.84
N GLY A 283 3.74 8.39 10.87
CA GLY A 283 2.40 8.08 11.34
C GLY A 283 1.83 9.20 12.19
N ASP A 284 1.18 8.86 13.31
CA ASP A 284 0.66 9.80 14.28
C ASP A 284 1.82 10.45 15.07
N MET A 285 1.84 11.80 15.15
CA MET A 285 2.88 12.58 15.82
C MET A 285 3.02 12.21 17.29
N SER A 286 1.95 11.77 17.96
CA SER A 286 1.94 11.45 19.38
C SER A 286 2.72 10.18 19.72
N CYS A 287 2.94 9.29 18.75
CA CYS A 287 3.59 7.99 18.97
C CYS A 287 4.75 7.68 18.00
N THR A 288 5.05 8.59 17.07
CA THR A 288 6.13 8.42 16.10
C THR A 288 7.42 9.09 16.59
N GLY A 289 8.42 8.27 16.88
CA GLY A 289 9.74 8.74 17.32
C GLY A 289 10.66 9.08 16.15
N ALA A 290 11.42 10.17 16.31
CA ALA A 290 12.54 10.51 15.46
C ALA A 290 13.83 9.84 15.92
N ILE A 291 14.80 9.71 15.02
CA ILE A 291 16.16 9.31 15.29
C ILE A 291 17.12 10.46 14.99
N GLU A 292 18.20 10.62 15.77
CA GLU A 292 19.29 11.52 15.41
C GLU A 292 20.01 10.95 14.19
N SER A 293 20.15 11.75 13.15
CA SER A 293 20.75 11.33 11.88
C SER A 293 21.11 12.53 11.02
N ASP A 294 22.22 12.43 10.32
CA ASP A 294 22.69 13.41 9.33
C ASP A 294 22.36 12.99 7.88
N ALA A 295 21.65 11.88 7.69
CA ALA A 295 21.31 11.35 6.37
C ALA A 295 20.32 12.27 5.65
N ALA A 296 20.82 13.05 4.70
CA ALA A 296 20.08 14.07 3.98
C ALA A 296 19.65 13.65 2.56
N THR A 297 20.17 12.54 2.05
CA THR A 297 19.90 12.01 0.71
C THR A 297 19.41 10.56 0.79
N ASN A 298 18.77 10.08 -0.29
CA ASN A 298 18.39 8.66 -0.41
C ASN A 298 19.60 7.76 -0.22
N HIS A 299 20.74 8.12 -0.79
CA HIS A 299 21.97 7.34 -0.66
C HIS A 299 22.46 7.23 0.79
N ASP A 300 22.48 8.35 1.52
CA ASP A 300 22.87 8.34 2.94
C ASP A 300 21.97 7.43 3.76
N ILE A 301 20.66 7.46 3.49
CA ILE A 301 19.68 6.63 4.19
C ILE A 301 19.88 5.14 3.85
N VAL A 302 20.17 4.81 2.57
CA VAL A 302 20.49 3.43 2.16
C VAL A 302 21.69 2.90 2.96
N LEU A 303 22.76 3.70 3.09
CA LEU A 303 23.95 3.34 3.86
C LEU A 303 23.63 3.17 5.35
N GLU A 304 22.85 4.09 5.92
CA GLU A 304 22.45 4.03 7.32
C GLU A 304 21.60 2.79 7.62
N VAL A 305 20.60 2.50 6.76
CA VAL A 305 19.72 1.33 6.91
C VAL A 305 20.51 0.04 6.74
N ALA A 306 21.43 -0.03 5.78
CA ALA A 306 22.29 -1.20 5.57
C ALA A 306 23.21 -1.50 6.76
N ALA A 307 23.64 -0.45 7.48
CA ALA A 307 24.46 -0.58 8.69
C ALA A 307 23.64 -0.85 9.97
N SER A 308 22.32 -0.66 9.93
CA SER A 308 21.45 -0.79 11.11
C SER A 308 21.19 -2.25 11.45
N THR A 309 21.32 -2.60 12.73
CA THR A 309 20.93 -3.92 13.28
C THR A 309 19.53 -3.90 13.90
N LEU A 310 18.92 -2.72 14.02
CA LEU A 310 17.60 -2.54 14.62
C LEU A 310 16.54 -2.54 13.53
N THR A 311 15.44 -3.25 13.78
CA THR A 311 14.27 -3.18 12.91
C THR A 311 13.65 -1.79 12.93
N GLU A 312 13.00 -1.42 11.84
CA GLU A 312 12.37 -0.12 11.67
C GLU A 312 11.44 0.26 12.83
N ARG A 313 10.54 -0.64 13.22
CA ARG A 313 9.57 -0.42 14.31
C ARG A 313 10.19 -0.47 15.70
N GLY A 314 11.13 -1.34 15.92
CA GLY A 314 11.82 -1.46 17.21
C GLY A 314 12.53 -0.17 17.66
N ALA A 315 12.91 0.68 16.70
CA ALA A 315 13.57 1.95 16.97
C ALA A 315 12.61 3.13 17.17
N THR A 316 11.40 3.11 16.55
CA THR A 316 10.64 4.34 16.29
C THR A 316 9.18 4.35 16.77
N ARG A 317 8.63 3.22 17.25
CA ARG A 317 7.23 3.14 17.67
C ARG A 317 7.10 2.89 19.17
N ALA A 318 6.48 3.86 19.88
CA ALA A 318 6.23 3.76 21.33
C ALA A 318 5.19 2.69 21.65
N ASP A 319 4.18 2.57 20.85
CA ASP A 319 3.03 1.68 21.03
C ASP A 319 3.39 0.20 20.79
N ASP A 320 4.44 -0.10 20.03
CA ASP A 320 4.90 -1.47 19.78
C ASP A 320 5.87 -1.99 20.87
N ARG A 321 6.41 -1.11 21.72
CA ARG A 321 7.30 -1.49 22.82
C ARG A 321 6.60 -2.10 24.05
N LEU A 322 5.29 -1.87 24.17
CA LEU A 322 4.52 -2.26 25.37
C LEU A 322 3.95 -3.67 25.31
N SER A 323 3.92 -4.35 24.15
CA SER A 323 3.43 -5.71 24.01
C SER A 323 3.96 -6.38 22.74
N GLU A 324 4.57 -7.57 22.89
CA GLU A 324 4.91 -8.44 21.73
C GLU A 324 3.64 -8.90 20.94
N ALA A 325 2.47 -8.78 21.57
CA ALA A 325 1.18 -9.17 20.98
C ALA A 325 0.41 -8.00 20.38
N ALA A 326 0.89 -6.74 20.49
CA ALA A 326 0.13 -5.55 20.10
C ALA A 326 -0.40 -5.60 18.64
N MET A 327 0.37 -6.18 17.72
CA MET A 327 -0.06 -6.33 16.32
C MET A 327 -1.02 -7.49 16.11
N GLU A 328 -0.89 -8.59 16.86
CA GLU A 328 -1.86 -9.69 16.78
C GLU A 328 -3.22 -9.24 17.31
N ASP A 329 -3.22 -8.42 18.34
CA ASP A 329 -4.45 -7.85 18.89
C ASP A 329 -5.09 -6.85 17.91
N ARG A 330 -4.30 -5.98 17.26
CA ARG A 330 -4.77 -5.08 16.20
C ARG A 330 -5.34 -5.80 14.98
N LYS A 331 -4.78 -6.96 14.60
CA LYS A 331 -5.33 -7.81 13.54
C LYS A 331 -6.70 -8.37 13.90
N LYS A 332 -6.91 -8.76 15.16
CA LYS A 332 -8.20 -9.20 15.66
C LYS A 332 -9.22 -8.06 15.70
N GLU A 333 -8.75 -6.84 15.88
CA GLU A 333 -9.56 -5.62 15.84
C GLU A 333 -9.84 -5.12 14.41
N GLY A 334 -9.22 -5.72 13.39
CA GLY A 334 -9.42 -5.32 11.98
C GLY A 334 -8.53 -4.18 11.50
N TYR A 335 -7.51 -3.79 12.26
CA TYR A 335 -6.65 -2.63 11.94
C TYR A 335 -5.72 -2.85 10.73
N PHE A 336 -5.40 -4.11 10.36
CA PHE A 336 -4.54 -4.43 9.20
C PHE A 336 -5.16 -5.51 8.33
#